data_f2f3d6bfa0a922357f6720b0831c46b1
#
_entry.id   f2f3d6bfa0a922357f6720b0831c46b1
#
_cell.length_a   1.000
_cell.length_b   1.000
_cell.length_c   1.000
_cell.angle_alpha   90.00
_cell.angle_beta   90.00
_cell.angle_gamma   90.00
#
_symmetry.space_group_name_H-M   'P 1'
#
loop_
_entity.id
_entity.type
_entity.pdbx_description
1 polymer ?
#
loop_
_entity_poly.entity_id
_entity_poly.type
_entity_poly.pdbx_seq_one_letter_code
_entity_poly.pdbx_strand_id
1 'polypeptide(L)'
;MRAYTSLVGHILGSHPEIDGYYEMHRSYMLADDLDRQLGQYAAHDALKPGSRLLFDKLLHNDYTLNLALPELADATLLLALRPPAATLPSIVALFAQKDRDDLYATPEGATAYYVDRLAALAGFAARHPGRFHYFDADALLADTPRLFAALERWLMLETPLAADYRRFSQTGVAGAG
;
A
#
# COMPACT_ATOMS: atom_id res chain seq x y z
N MET A 1 4.34 -4.44 -5.44
CA MET A 1 3.93 -5.80 -5.83
C MET A 1 2.46 -5.76 -6.24
N ARG A 2 2.01 -6.56 -7.22
CA ARG A 2 0.65 -6.52 -7.82
C ARG A 2 -0.42 -7.19 -6.92
N ALA A 3 -0.71 -6.61 -5.77
CA ALA A 3 -1.58 -7.17 -4.71
C ALA A 3 -2.82 -6.29 -4.45
N TYR A 4 -3.44 -5.75 -5.51
CA TYR A 4 -4.60 -4.85 -5.46
C TYR A 4 -4.40 -3.59 -4.60
N THR A 5 -3.15 -3.21 -4.34
CA THR A 5 -2.83 -2.10 -3.43
C THR A 5 -3.39 -0.76 -3.90
N SER A 6 -3.52 -0.55 -5.23
CA SER A 6 -4.17 0.65 -5.76
C SER A 6 -5.67 0.66 -5.43
N LEU A 7 -6.37 -0.47 -5.59
CA LEU A 7 -7.79 -0.58 -5.26
C LEU A 7 -8.02 -0.39 -3.76
N VAL A 8 -7.23 -1.09 -2.92
CA VAL A 8 -7.28 -0.92 -1.45
C VAL A 8 -7.02 0.54 -1.07
N GLY A 9 -5.98 1.17 -1.67
CA GLY A 9 -5.68 2.57 -1.41
C GLY A 9 -6.83 3.51 -1.75
N HIS A 10 -7.50 3.30 -2.89
CA HIS A 10 -8.66 4.13 -3.28
C HIS A 10 -9.88 3.90 -2.37
N ILE A 11 -10.14 2.66 -1.95
CA ILE A 11 -11.21 2.35 -0.99
C ILE A 11 -10.92 3.03 0.34
N LEU A 12 -9.72 2.86 0.90
CA LEU A 12 -9.30 3.49 2.15
C LEU A 12 -9.33 5.01 2.04
N GLY A 13 -8.72 5.58 0.99
CA GLY A 13 -8.68 7.02 0.77
C GLY A 13 -10.04 7.66 0.47
N SER A 14 -11.06 6.86 0.12
CA SER A 14 -12.44 7.35 -0.03
C SER A 14 -13.20 7.44 1.30
N HIS A 15 -12.68 6.76 2.33
CA HIS A 15 -13.27 6.79 3.66
C HIS A 15 -13.13 8.19 4.31
N PRO A 16 -14.13 8.72 5.03
CA PRO A 16 -14.09 10.06 5.60
C PRO A 16 -12.94 10.27 6.61
N GLU A 17 -12.55 9.22 7.31
CA GLU A 17 -11.51 9.29 8.36
C GLU A 17 -10.08 9.07 7.83
N ILE A 18 -9.88 8.76 6.53
CA ILE A 18 -8.58 8.41 5.97
C ILE A 18 -8.26 9.30 4.77
N ASP A 19 -7.16 10.04 4.83
CA ASP A 19 -6.53 10.67 3.68
C ASP A 19 -5.44 9.77 3.09
N GLY A 20 -5.01 10.06 1.85
CA GLY A 20 -4.02 9.24 1.15
C GLY A 20 -4.63 8.03 0.44
N TYR A 21 -4.08 7.69 -0.74
CA TYR A 21 -4.56 6.59 -1.58
C TYR A 21 -3.50 6.10 -2.58
N TYR A 22 -2.48 6.90 -2.85
CA TYR A 22 -1.43 6.64 -3.83
C TYR A 22 -0.10 6.30 -3.16
N GLU A 23 0.90 5.91 -3.95
CA GLU A 23 2.26 5.68 -3.50
C GLU A 23 3.04 7.00 -3.50
N MET A 24 3.54 7.41 -2.34
CA MET A 24 4.27 8.68 -2.20
C MET A 24 5.76 8.54 -2.46
N HIS A 25 6.26 7.34 -2.75
CA HIS A 25 7.66 7.04 -3.05
C HIS A 25 8.62 7.57 -1.97
N ARG A 26 8.33 7.23 -0.70
CA ARG A 26 9.00 7.78 0.47
C ARG A 26 9.41 6.70 1.46
N SER A 27 10.56 6.91 2.11
CA SER A 27 10.93 6.21 3.36
C SER A 27 10.55 7.05 4.57
N TYR A 28 10.35 6.40 5.70
CA TYR A 28 10.03 7.02 6.99
C TYR A 28 11.13 6.68 7.98
N MET A 29 12.23 7.45 7.93
CA MET A 29 13.45 7.22 8.69
C MET A 29 13.70 8.28 9.75
N LEU A 30 13.07 9.45 9.64
CA LEU A 30 13.17 10.60 10.53
C LEU A 30 11.76 11.10 10.91
N ALA A 31 11.64 11.76 12.05
CA ALA A 31 10.38 12.36 12.52
C ALA A 31 9.75 13.29 11.45
N ASP A 32 10.56 14.13 10.81
CA ASP A 32 10.12 15.08 9.78
C ASP A 32 9.53 14.40 8.52
N ASP A 33 9.71 13.08 8.35
CA ASP A 33 9.19 12.40 7.16
C ASP A 33 7.66 12.32 7.17
N LEU A 34 7.01 12.35 8.34
CA LEU A 34 5.57 12.43 8.46
C LEU A 34 5.03 13.81 8.06
N ASP A 35 5.71 14.89 8.46
CA ASP A 35 5.36 16.25 8.02
C ASP A 35 5.51 16.40 6.51
N ARG A 36 6.56 15.80 5.95
CA ARG A 36 6.77 15.77 4.50
C ARG A 36 5.72 14.94 3.78
N GLN A 37 5.27 13.82 4.36
CA GLN A 37 4.14 13.04 3.84
C GLN A 37 2.88 13.90 3.76
N LEU A 38 2.54 14.55 4.86
CA LEU A 38 1.38 15.43 4.94
C LEU A 38 1.46 16.58 3.91
N GLY A 39 2.61 17.24 3.82
CA GLY A 39 2.85 18.30 2.85
C GLY A 39 2.76 17.84 1.41
N GLN A 40 3.27 16.65 1.10
CA GLN A 40 3.19 16.05 -0.24
C GLN A 40 1.73 15.73 -0.61
N TYR A 41 0.95 15.17 0.31
CA TYR A 41 -0.47 14.91 0.07
C TYR A 41 -1.25 16.21 -0.14
N ALA A 42 -1.08 17.18 0.76
CA ALA A 42 -1.77 18.47 0.73
C ALA A 42 -1.44 19.33 -0.51
N ALA A 43 -0.34 19.04 -1.19
CA ALA A 43 0.01 19.70 -2.47
C ALA A 43 -0.89 19.26 -3.64
N HIS A 44 -1.56 18.12 -3.53
CA HIS A 44 -2.38 17.53 -4.60
C HIS A 44 -3.86 17.43 -4.24
N ASP A 45 -4.17 17.11 -2.99
CA ASP A 45 -5.53 16.87 -2.53
C ASP A 45 -5.77 17.56 -1.19
N ALA A 46 -6.97 18.12 -0.99
CA ALA A 46 -7.34 18.70 0.28
C ALA A 46 -7.57 17.62 1.35
N LEU A 47 -7.09 17.89 2.55
CA LEU A 47 -7.41 17.06 3.72
C LEU A 47 -8.91 17.10 4.00
N LYS A 48 -9.49 15.94 4.29
CA LYS A 48 -10.91 15.84 4.64
C LYS A 48 -11.14 16.36 6.06
N PRO A 49 -12.21 17.13 6.29
CA PRO A 49 -12.59 17.51 7.63
C PRO A 49 -12.84 16.29 8.51
N GLY A 50 -12.12 16.17 9.63
CA GLY A 50 -12.26 15.06 10.56
C GLY A 50 -11.47 13.80 10.19
N SER A 51 -10.67 13.81 9.13
CA SER A 51 -9.74 12.71 8.88
C SER A 51 -8.70 12.66 10.01
N ARG A 52 -8.32 11.43 10.38
CA ARG A 52 -7.36 11.17 11.46
C ARG A 52 -6.25 10.22 11.07
N LEU A 53 -6.32 9.66 9.87
CA LEU A 53 -5.32 8.76 9.30
C LEU A 53 -4.83 9.30 7.96
N LEU A 54 -3.53 9.19 7.72
CA LEU A 54 -2.93 9.45 6.41
C LEU A 54 -2.27 8.18 5.91
N PHE A 55 -2.82 7.62 4.83
CA PHE A 55 -2.38 6.35 4.24
C PHE A 55 -1.31 6.57 3.17
N ASP A 56 -0.29 5.71 3.18
CA ASP A 56 0.71 5.60 2.11
C ASP A 56 0.97 4.11 1.77
N LYS A 57 1.54 3.87 0.60
CA LYS A 57 1.92 2.54 0.10
C LYS A 57 3.42 2.45 -0.09
N LEU A 58 4.07 1.49 0.54
CA LEU A 58 5.48 1.18 0.34
C LEU A 58 5.59 -0.08 -0.52
N LEU A 59 5.60 0.08 -1.84
CA LEU A 59 5.52 -1.03 -2.78
C LEU A 59 6.88 -1.57 -3.23
N HIS A 60 7.96 -0.79 -3.06
CA HIS A 60 9.33 -1.13 -3.46
C HIS A 60 10.22 -1.39 -2.24
N ASN A 61 11.30 -2.16 -2.43
CA ASN A 61 12.29 -2.42 -1.38
C ASN A 61 13.18 -1.22 -1.08
N ASP A 62 13.17 -0.21 -1.95
CA ASP A 62 13.92 1.05 -1.80
C ASP A 62 13.35 1.94 -0.69
N TYR A 63 12.08 1.71 -0.31
CA TYR A 63 11.41 2.48 0.73
C TYR A 63 11.29 1.68 2.02
N THR A 64 11.71 2.29 3.13
CA THR A 64 11.85 1.63 4.42
C THR A 64 11.17 2.41 5.54
N LEU A 65 10.92 1.71 6.66
CA LEU A 65 10.33 2.25 7.88
C LEU A 65 11.29 2.06 9.04
N ASN A 66 11.55 3.13 9.80
CA ASN A 66 12.22 3.04 11.10
C ASN A 66 11.17 2.98 12.23
N LEU A 67 10.72 1.78 12.60
CA LEU A 67 9.71 1.60 13.65
C LEU A 67 10.23 1.89 15.07
N ALA A 68 11.49 2.29 15.23
CA ALA A 68 12.02 2.80 16.49
C ALA A 68 11.67 4.29 16.72
N LEU A 69 11.16 4.98 15.71
CA LEU A 69 10.67 6.36 15.85
C LEU A 69 9.41 6.39 16.71
N PRO A 70 9.35 7.23 17.75
CA PRO A 70 8.14 7.41 18.58
C PRO A 70 6.91 7.80 17.75
N GLU A 71 7.10 8.58 16.69
CA GLU A 71 6.04 9.05 15.78
C GLU A 71 5.39 7.91 14.99
N LEU A 72 6.09 6.77 14.83
CA LEU A 72 5.56 5.57 14.19
C LEU A 72 5.07 4.50 15.20
N ALA A 73 5.08 4.82 16.50
CA ALA A 73 4.66 3.87 17.54
C ALA A 73 3.22 3.36 17.29
N ASP A 74 2.32 4.25 16.93
CA ASP A 74 0.90 3.97 16.70
C ASP A 74 0.55 3.74 15.22
N ALA A 75 1.55 3.69 14.33
CA ALA A 75 1.32 3.43 12.92
C ALA A 75 0.73 2.02 12.71
N THR A 76 -0.41 1.93 12.03
CA THR A 76 -1.00 0.65 11.61
C THR A 76 -0.37 0.19 10.31
N LEU A 77 0.28 -0.96 10.33
CA LEU A 77 0.95 -1.54 9.17
C LEU A 77 0.12 -2.65 8.57
N LEU A 78 -0.15 -2.56 7.28
CA LEU A 78 -0.89 -3.55 6.51
C LEU A 78 0.05 -4.25 5.52
N LEU A 79 0.19 -5.56 5.63
CA LEU A 79 0.90 -6.39 4.65
C LEU A 79 -0.11 -7.12 3.78
N ALA A 80 -0.09 -6.83 2.48
CA ALA A 80 -0.93 -7.48 1.48
C ALA A 80 -0.07 -8.35 0.56
N LEU A 81 -0.38 -9.62 0.47
CA LEU A 81 0.26 -10.55 -0.47
C LEU A 81 -0.77 -11.11 -1.44
N ARG A 82 -0.30 -11.50 -2.62
CA ARG A 82 -1.09 -12.19 -3.63
C ARG A 82 -0.30 -13.40 -4.14
N PRO A 83 -0.95 -14.54 -4.39
CA PRO A 83 -0.28 -15.76 -4.88
C PRO A 83 0.53 -15.52 -6.16
N PRO A 84 1.68 -16.20 -6.33
CA PRO A 84 2.57 -16.01 -7.49
C PRO A 84 1.87 -16.27 -8.82
N ALA A 85 1.01 -17.27 -8.90
CA ALA A 85 0.29 -17.61 -10.13
C ALA A 85 -0.50 -16.42 -10.72
N ALA A 86 -1.07 -15.56 -9.87
CA ALA A 86 -1.80 -14.38 -10.29
C ALA A 86 -0.92 -13.12 -10.36
N THR A 87 0.18 -13.08 -9.59
CA THR A 87 1.06 -11.91 -9.49
C THR A 87 2.08 -11.83 -10.62
N LEU A 88 2.75 -12.95 -10.95
CA LEU A 88 3.84 -12.95 -11.94
C LEU A 88 3.39 -12.50 -13.34
N PRO A 89 2.30 -13.02 -13.93
CA PRO A 89 1.82 -12.50 -15.21
C PRO A 89 1.48 -11.01 -15.17
N SER A 90 0.96 -10.52 -14.03
CA SER A 90 0.63 -9.11 -13.85
C SER A 90 1.87 -8.21 -13.75
N ILE A 91 2.98 -8.72 -13.20
CA ILE A 91 4.27 -8.01 -13.19
C ILE A 91 4.80 -7.90 -14.62
N VAL A 92 4.92 -9.03 -15.32
CA VAL A 92 5.39 -9.07 -16.72
C VAL A 92 4.58 -8.09 -17.59
N ALA A 93 3.26 -8.16 -17.53
CA ALA A 93 2.39 -7.29 -18.32
C ALA A 93 2.59 -5.79 -18.01
N LEU A 94 2.77 -5.44 -16.72
CA LEU A 94 2.99 -4.05 -16.30
C LEU A 94 4.29 -3.49 -16.87
N PHE A 95 5.40 -4.24 -16.72
CA PHE A 95 6.71 -3.76 -17.13
C PHE A 95 6.83 -3.76 -18.66
N ALA A 96 6.28 -4.75 -19.35
CA ALA A 96 6.22 -4.76 -20.81
C ALA A 96 5.41 -3.59 -21.44
N GLN A 97 4.47 -3.02 -20.68
CA GLN A 97 3.77 -1.79 -21.10
C GLN A 97 4.63 -0.54 -20.96
N LYS A 98 5.55 -0.51 -19.99
CA LYS A 98 6.45 0.62 -19.75
C LYS A 98 7.65 0.56 -20.69
N ASP A 99 8.32 -0.58 -20.73
CA ASP A 99 9.46 -0.87 -21.59
C ASP A 99 9.53 -2.38 -21.83
N ARG A 100 9.53 -2.79 -23.11
CA ARG A 100 9.57 -4.23 -23.47
C ARG A 100 10.90 -4.88 -23.15
N ASP A 101 11.96 -4.11 -23.07
CA ASP A 101 13.31 -4.56 -22.75
C ASP A 101 13.61 -4.51 -21.23
N ASP A 102 12.63 -4.11 -20.40
CA ASP A 102 12.75 -4.12 -18.95
C ASP A 102 12.96 -5.57 -18.46
N LEU A 103 13.91 -5.75 -17.55
CA LEU A 103 14.23 -7.05 -16.95
C LEU A 103 12.97 -7.73 -16.37
N TYR A 104 12.08 -6.96 -15.75
CA TYR A 104 10.86 -7.48 -15.11
C TYR A 104 9.72 -7.74 -16.11
N ALA A 105 9.89 -7.40 -17.38
CA ALA A 105 9.00 -7.79 -18.47
C ALA A 105 9.18 -9.27 -18.88
N THR A 106 10.15 -9.98 -18.28
CA THR A 106 10.38 -11.41 -18.49
C THR A 106 9.86 -12.25 -17.32
N PRO A 107 9.48 -13.53 -17.52
CA PRO A 107 9.07 -14.43 -16.45
C PRO A 107 10.14 -14.59 -15.36
N GLU A 108 11.41 -14.70 -15.76
CA GLU A 108 12.56 -14.86 -14.87
C GLU A 108 12.77 -13.61 -14.01
N GLY A 109 12.78 -12.43 -14.64
CA GLY A 109 12.94 -11.16 -13.94
C GLY A 109 11.76 -10.86 -13.02
N ALA A 110 10.53 -11.12 -13.46
CA ALA A 110 9.34 -10.98 -12.62
C ALA A 110 9.37 -11.93 -11.42
N THR A 111 9.90 -13.15 -11.60
CA THR A 111 10.06 -14.14 -10.51
C THR A 111 11.10 -13.64 -9.51
N ALA A 112 12.27 -13.19 -9.98
CA ALA A 112 13.31 -12.63 -9.11
C ALA A 112 12.77 -11.45 -8.29
N TYR A 113 12.13 -10.48 -8.95
CA TYR A 113 11.50 -9.33 -8.27
C TYR A 113 10.47 -9.76 -7.20
N TYR A 114 9.63 -10.75 -7.52
CA TYR A 114 8.62 -11.24 -6.59
C TYR A 114 9.26 -11.92 -5.36
N VAL A 115 10.27 -12.77 -5.58
CA VAL A 115 10.99 -13.48 -4.51
C VAL A 115 11.74 -12.48 -3.61
N ASP A 116 12.45 -11.51 -4.19
CA ASP A 116 13.17 -10.48 -3.43
C ASP A 116 12.22 -9.67 -2.57
N ARG A 117 11.04 -9.32 -3.11
CA ARG A 117 10.02 -8.61 -2.33
C ARG A 117 9.46 -9.46 -1.20
N LEU A 118 9.21 -10.74 -1.42
CA LEU A 118 8.76 -11.67 -0.36
C LEU A 118 9.83 -11.83 0.72
N ALA A 119 11.10 -11.97 0.34
CA ALA A 119 12.20 -12.08 1.29
C ALA A 119 12.32 -10.82 2.16
N ALA A 120 12.20 -9.64 1.55
CA ALA A 120 12.21 -8.36 2.30
C ALA A 120 11.04 -8.26 3.28
N LEU A 121 9.83 -8.63 2.88
CA LEU A 121 8.64 -8.62 3.74
C LEU A 121 8.73 -9.68 4.86
N ALA A 122 9.23 -10.88 4.56
CA ALA A 122 9.45 -11.91 5.56
C ALA A 122 10.50 -11.48 6.59
N GLY A 123 11.59 -10.87 6.13
CA GLY A 123 12.62 -10.29 7.02
C GLY A 123 12.08 -9.15 7.88
N PHE A 124 11.21 -8.29 7.33
CA PHE A 124 10.51 -7.27 8.09
C PHE A 124 9.61 -7.90 9.17
N ALA A 125 8.77 -8.85 8.80
CA ALA A 125 7.85 -9.52 9.71
C ALA A 125 8.59 -10.23 10.87
N ALA A 126 9.72 -10.87 10.57
CA ALA A 126 10.54 -11.55 11.58
C ALA A 126 11.19 -10.57 12.58
N ARG A 127 11.56 -9.36 12.13
CA ARG A 127 12.14 -8.33 13.00
C ARG A 127 11.09 -7.58 13.83
N HIS A 128 9.83 -7.57 13.37
CA HIS A 128 8.76 -6.76 13.97
C HIS A 128 7.50 -7.59 14.26
N PRO A 129 7.60 -8.66 15.08
CA PRO A 129 6.45 -9.51 15.39
C PRO A 129 5.34 -8.70 16.06
N GLY A 130 4.10 -8.92 15.63
CA GLY A 130 2.93 -8.23 16.17
C GLY A 130 2.74 -6.76 15.76
N ARG A 131 3.63 -6.22 14.91
CA ARG A 131 3.57 -4.82 14.47
C ARG A 131 2.85 -4.61 13.14
N PHE A 132 2.20 -5.64 12.60
CA PHE A 132 1.48 -5.55 11.33
C PHE A 132 0.26 -6.46 11.32
N HIS A 133 -0.67 -6.11 10.46
CA HIS A 133 -1.79 -6.94 10.09
C HIS A 133 -1.57 -7.48 8.68
N TYR A 134 -1.83 -8.78 8.50
CA TYR A 134 -1.68 -9.45 7.21
C TYR A 134 -3.03 -9.79 6.62
N PHE A 135 -3.15 -9.67 5.30
CA PHE A 135 -4.28 -10.20 4.55
C PHE A 135 -3.87 -10.70 3.15
N ASP A 136 -4.55 -11.72 2.68
CA ASP A 136 -4.46 -12.14 1.29
C ASP A 136 -5.18 -11.12 0.41
N ALA A 137 -4.49 -10.59 -0.58
CA ALA A 137 -5.05 -9.55 -1.45
C ALA A 137 -6.26 -10.02 -2.24
N ASP A 138 -6.32 -11.32 -2.58
CA ASP A 138 -7.46 -11.90 -3.29
C ASP A 138 -8.74 -11.89 -2.44
N ALA A 139 -8.65 -11.78 -1.10
CA ALA A 139 -9.81 -11.62 -0.21
C ALA A 139 -10.61 -10.35 -0.54
N LEU A 140 -9.98 -9.33 -1.13
CA LEU A 140 -10.66 -8.11 -1.58
C LEU A 140 -11.77 -8.40 -2.61
N LEU A 141 -11.61 -9.44 -3.41
CA LEU A 141 -12.58 -9.84 -4.44
C LEU A 141 -13.40 -11.08 -4.02
N ALA A 142 -12.79 -11.97 -3.25
CA ALA A 142 -13.42 -13.24 -2.86
C ALA A 142 -14.32 -13.11 -1.63
N ASP A 143 -13.97 -12.25 -0.68
CA ASP A 143 -14.73 -12.05 0.57
C ASP A 143 -14.54 -10.60 1.07
N THR A 144 -15.00 -9.66 0.27
CA THR A 144 -14.92 -8.22 0.56
C THR A 144 -15.48 -7.86 1.95
N PRO A 145 -16.67 -8.35 2.37
CA PRO A 145 -17.23 -7.98 3.66
C PRO A 145 -16.35 -8.39 4.84
N ARG A 146 -15.76 -9.59 4.77
CA ARG A 146 -14.88 -10.07 5.83
C ARG A 146 -13.57 -9.27 5.89
N LEU A 147 -12.98 -8.94 4.73
CA LEU A 147 -11.79 -8.11 4.69
C LEU A 147 -12.09 -6.71 5.22
N PHE A 148 -13.21 -6.09 4.83
CA PHE A 148 -13.58 -4.75 5.30
C PHE A 148 -13.77 -4.74 6.81
N ALA A 149 -14.50 -5.70 7.38
CA ALA A 149 -14.65 -5.81 8.83
C ALA A 149 -13.30 -5.98 9.57
N ALA A 150 -12.31 -6.64 8.95
CA ALA A 150 -10.96 -6.73 9.50
C ALA A 150 -10.22 -5.38 9.43
N LEU A 151 -10.24 -4.71 8.27
CA LEU A 151 -9.61 -3.41 8.08
C LEU A 151 -10.21 -2.34 9.01
N GLU A 152 -11.55 -2.29 9.13
CA GLU A 152 -12.25 -1.38 10.03
C GLU A 152 -11.78 -1.54 11.48
N ARG A 153 -11.70 -2.79 11.94
CA ARG A 153 -11.21 -3.09 13.29
C ARG A 153 -9.73 -2.73 13.46
N TRP A 154 -8.86 -3.04 12.48
CA TRP A 154 -7.43 -2.75 12.56
C TRP A 154 -7.14 -1.25 12.53
N LEU A 155 -7.92 -0.50 11.75
CA LEU A 155 -7.80 0.95 11.61
C LEU A 155 -8.68 1.71 12.63
N MET A 156 -9.45 0.98 13.46
CA MET A 156 -10.38 1.53 14.45
C MET A 156 -11.33 2.57 13.82
N LEU A 157 -11.90 2.24 12.65
CA LEU A 157 -12.81 3.16 11.95
C LEU A 157 -14.16 3.23 12.66
N GLU A 158 -14.72 4.42 12.76
CA GLU A 158 -16.04 4.66 13.35
C GLU A 158 -17.18 4.42 12.36
N THR A 159 -16.87 4.59 11.07
CA THR A 159 -17.82 4.36 9.98
C THR A 159 -17.39 3.16 9.12
N PRO A 160 -18.35 2.40 8.54
CA PRO A 160 -18.02 1.25 7.70
C PRO A 160 -17.30 1.65 6.40
N LEU A 161 -16.42 0.77 5.92
CA LEU A 161 -15.86 0.85 4.58
C LEU A 161 -16.93 0.56 3.53
N ALA A 162 -16.88 1.28 2.40
CA ALA A 162 -17.72 1.02 1.23
C ALA A 162 -16.85 0.52 0.07
N ALA A 163 -17.41 -0.35 -0.77
CA ALA A 163 -16.72 -0.82 -1.97
C ALA A 163 -16.63 0.27 -3.05
N ASP A 164 -17.50 1.26 -2.99
CA ASP A 164 -17.45 2.42 -3.87
C ASP A 164 -16.27 3.30 -3.48
N TYR A 165 -15.53 3.76 -4.49
CA TYR A 165 -14.39 4.64 -4.27
C TYR A 165 -14.40 5.82 -5.23
N ARG A 166 -13.81 6.91 -4.80
CA ARG A 166 -13.66 8.15 -5.57
C ARG A 166 -12.42 8.09 -6.45
N ARG A 167 -12.42 8.86 -7.52
CA ARG A 167 -11.22 9.23 -8.23
C ARG A 167 -10.66 10.52 -7.63
N PHE A 168 -9.35 10.56 -7.51
CA PHE A 168 -8.59 11.66 -6.91
C PHE A 168 -7.59 12.22 -7.92
N SER A 169 -6.89 13.29 -7.58
CA SER A 169 -5.98 13.99 -8.48
C SER A 169 -4.89 13.09 -9.09
N GLN A 170 -4.36 12.14 -8.31
CA GLN A 170 -3.30 11.21 -8.75
C GLN A 170 -3.83 9.88 -9.30
N THR A 171 -5.15 9.70 -9.42
CA THR A 171 -5.72 8.45 -9.96
C THR A 171 -5.36 8.28 -11.42
N GLY A 172 -4.64 7.21 -11.75
CA GLY A 172 -4.20 6.89 -13.12
C GLY A 172 -2.97 7.66 -13.59
N VAL A 173 -2.37 8.49 -12.73
CA VAL A 173 -1.08 9.12 -13.03
C VAL A 173 0.01 8.05 -12.96
N ALA A 174 0.90 8.06 -13.96
CA ALA A 174 2.03 7.13 -14.01
C ALA A 174 2.92 7.31 -12.77
N GLY A 175 3.22 6.19 -12.07
CA GLY A 175 4.01 6.21 -10.85
C GLY A 175 3.22 6.42 -9.56
N ALA A 176 1.96 6.80 -9.61
CA ALA A 176 1.13 6.92 -8.41
C ALA A 176 0.56 5.58 -7.90
N GLY A 177 0.88 4.47 -8.55
CA GLY A 177 0.57 3.10 -8.10
C GLY A 177 -0.80 2.57 -8.54
#